data_94828ce92d28868a04d5883953e7a0d3
#
_entry.id   94828ce92d28868a04d5883953e7a0d3
#
_cell.length_a   1.000
_cell.length_b   1.000
_cell.length_c   1.000
_cell.angle_alpha   90.00
_cell.angle_beta   90.00
_cell.angle_gamma   90.00
#
_symmetry.space_group_name_H-M   'P 1'
#
loop_
_entity.id
_entity.type
_entity.pdbx_description
1 polymer ?
#
loop_
_entity_poly.entity_id
_entity_poly.type
_entity_poly.pdbx_seq_one_letter_code
_entity_poly.pdbx_strand_id
1 'polypeptide(L)'
;MRRGGVPARVAVVAGFVLFAHFGSGVPAFRADVRPEPGWERFRATYGISHFGEDGQFVRAVQNGYNLVFFTGKYASRFTRRTSADSVNSCASCHTVEDLAYSFVNSDRFDAKAGQRLSFEDQVRRCYAASLDGVVPTVYDPAVRDIRLLARAVAHHLQLGEGAVRGKE
;
A
#
# COMPACT_ATOMS: atom_id res chain seq x y z
N MET A 1 -14.56 75.26 -3.38
CA MET A 1 -14.02 74.12 -4.12
C MET A 1 -13.89 72.88 -3.16
N ARG A 2 -14.83 71.95 -3.23
CA ARG A 2 -14.80 70.73 -2.41
C ARG A 2 -14.42 69.59 -3.32
N ARG A 3 -13.28 68.95 -3.06
CA ARG A 3 -12.85 67.69 -3.72
C ARG A 3 -13.48 66.51 -2.96
N GLY A 4 -14.38 65.82 -3.62
CA GLY A 4 -14.97 64.59 -3.11
C GLY A 4 -13.94 63.40 -3.21
N GLY A 5 -13.64 62.78 -2.08
CA GLY A 5 -12.89 61.56 -2.03
C GLY A 5 -13.82 60.38 -2.34
N VAL A 6 -13.44 59.53 -3.29
CA VAL A 6 -14.07 58.26 -3.61
C VAL A 6 -13.62 57.22 -2.55
N PRO A 7 -14.53 56.50 -1.89
CA PRO A 7 -14.12 55.47 -0.93
C PRO A 7 -13.62 54.22 -1.65
N ALA A 8 -12.39 53.87 -1.32
CA ALA A 8 -11.81 52.55 -1.68
C ALA A 8 -12.48 51.45 -0.84
N ARG A 9 -13.53 50.87 -1.38
CA ARG A 9 -14.13 49.63 -0.85
C ARG A 9 -14.59 48.77 -2.00
N VAL A 10 -13.70 48.06 -2.66
CA VAL A 10 -14.01 46.85 -3.42
C VAL A 10 -12.67 46.20 -3.82
N ALA A 11 -12.07 45.40 -3.01
CA ALA A 11 -10.98 44.47 -3.42
C ALA A 11 -10.62 43.46 -2.37
N VAL A 12 -11.58 42.82 -1.70
CA VAL A 12 -11.27 41.73 -0.75
C VAL A 12 -12.20 40.51 -0.89
N VAL A 13 -12.93 40.35 -1.95
CA VAL A 13 -13.86 39.21 -2.09
C VAL A 13 -13.41 38.18 -3.17
N ALA A 14 -12.40 38.48 -3.96
CA ALA A 14 -11.99 37.58 -5.06
C ALA A 14 -10.93 36.54 -4.66
N GLY A 15 -10.37 36.56 -3.44
CA GLY A 15 -9.28 35.71 -3.02
C GLY A 15 -9.67 34.37 -2.36
N PHE A 16 -10.92 34.16 -2.00
CA PHE A 16 -11.34 33.01 -1.16
C PHE A 16 -12.00 31.85 -1.90
N VAL A 17 -12.25 31.96 -3.18
CA VAL A 17 -12.97 30.91 -3.93
C VAL A 17 -12.03 29.96 -4.67
N LEU A 18 -10.74 30.24 -4.77
CA LEU A 18 -9.78 29.42 -5.52
C LEU A 18 -9.06 28.34 -4.67
N PHE A 19 -9.22 28.37 -3.36
CA PHE A 19 -8.60 27.34 -2.48
C PHE A 19 -9.49 26.14 -2.16
N ALA A 20 -10.74 26.14 -2.58
CA ALA A 20 -11.67 25.04 -2.29
C ALA A 20 -11.63 23.88 -3.30
N HIS A 21 -10.81 23.94 -4.35
CA HIS A 21 -10.75 22.90 -5.38
C HIS A 21 -9.45 22.09 -5.42
N PHE A 22 -8.50 22.35 -4.52
CA PHE A 22 -7.39 21.43 -4.28
C PHE A 22 -7.64 20.53 -3.06
N GLY A 23 -8.92 20.24 -2.83
CA GLY A 23 -9.37 19.30 -1.83
C GLY A 23 -8.96 17.90 -2.21
N SER A 24 -7.98 17.39 -1.45
CA SER A 24 -7.79 15.98 -1.14
C SER A 24 -7.78 15.03 -2.34
N GLY A 25 -6.70 15.05 -3.10
CA GLY A 25 -6.31 13.91 -3.94
C GLY A 25 -5.78 12.73 -3.14
N VAL A 26 -6.35 12.43 -1.97
CA VAL A 26 -6.24 11.10 -1.38
C VAL A 26 -7.06 10.22 -2.30
N PRO A 27 -6.46 9.27 -3.05
CA PRO A 27 -7.23 8.38 -3.88
C PRO A 27 -8.29 7.76 -2.98
N ALA A 28 -9.57 8.03 -3.30
CA ALA A 28 -10.68 7.46 -2.58
C ALA A 28 -10.41 5.97 -2.48
N PHE A 29 -10.38 5.44 -1.27
CA PHE A 29 -10.28 4.02 -1.03
C PHE A 29 -11.31 3.36 -1.95
N ARG A 30 -10.86 2.54 -2.90
CA ARG A 30 -11.81 1.88 -3.79
C ARG A 30 -12.71 1.03 -2.92
N ALA A 31 -13.95 1.48 -2.75
CA ALA A 31 -14.97 0.78 -1.97
C ALA A 31 -15.32 -0.61 -2.53
N ASP A 32 -14.79 -0.95 -3.71
CA ASP A 32 -15.20 -2.08 -4.53
C ASP A 32 -14.21 -3.25 -4.56
N VAL A 33 -13.27 -3.29 -3.61
CA VAL A 33 -12.37 -4.45 -3.52
C VAL A 33 -13.19 -5.65 -3.05
N ARG A 34 -13.61 -6.49 -4.00
CA ARG A 34 -14.29 -7.76 -3.67
C ARG A 34 -13.28 -8.72 -3.08
N PRO A 35 -13.69 -9.52 -2.07
CA PRO A 35 -12.85 -10.57 -1.54
C PRO A 35 -12.56 -11.61 -2.63
N GLU A 36 -11.29 -11.92 -2.82
CA GLU A 36 -10.84 -13.01 -3.69
C GLU A 36 -10.93 -14.36 -2.96
N PRO A 37 -10.93 -15.47 -3.71
CA PRO A 37 -10.92 -16.80 -3.11
C PRO A 37 -9.83 -16.96 -2.04
N GLY A 38 -10.20 -17.54 -0.91
CA GLY A 38 -9.29 -17.75 0.21
C GLY A 38 -9.22 -16.61 1.22
N TRP A 39 -9.77 -15.42 0.93
CA TRP A 39 -9.74 -14.28 1.84
C TRP A 39 -10.33 -14.61 3.21
N GLU A 40 -11.51 -15.24 3.27
CA GLU A 40 -12.16 -15.54 4.55
C GLU A 40 -11.33 -16.52 5.40
N ARG A 41 -10.71 -17.51 4.77
CA ARG A 41 -9.78 -18.40 5.47
C ARG A 41 -8.57 -17.64 5.98
N PHE A 42 -7.96 -16.80 5.13
CA PHE A 42 -6.84 -15.95 5.50
C PHE A 42 -7.18 -15.04 6.68
N ARG A 43 -8.32 -14.35 6.60
CA ARG A 43 -8.83 -13.45 7.63
C ARG A 43 -8.98 -14.17 8.97
N ALA A 44 -9.54 -15.39 8.96
CA ALA A 44 -9.69 -16.21 10.15
C ALA A 44 -8.34 -16.70 10.69
N THR A 45 -7.45 -17.17 9.80
CA THR A 45 -6.13 -17.69 10.18
C THR A 45 -5.28 -16.64 10.88
N TYR A 46 -5.26 -15.40 10.38
CA TYR A 46 -4.41 -14.33 10.91
C TYR A 46 -5.15 -13.35 11.84
N GLY A 47 -6.35 -13.71 12.29
CA GLY A 47 -7.08 -12.90 13.28
C GLY A 47 -7.48 -11.50 12.81
N ILE A 48 -7.59 -11.28 11.49
CA ILE A 48 -7.90 -9.96 10.92
C ILE A 48 -9.27 -9.46 11.38
N SER A 49 -10.18 -10.36 11.74
CA SER A 49 -11.52 -10.06 12.26
C SER A 49 -11.49 -9.22 13.55
N HIS A 50 -10.43 -9.29 14.34
CA HIS A 50 -10.29 -8.52 15.56
C HIS A 50 -10.16 -7.00 15.32
N PHE A 51 -9.83 -6.58 14.09
CA PHE A 51 -9.72 -5.17 13.72
C PHE A 51 -11.05 -4.55 13.25
N GLY A 52 -12.18 -5.23 13.44
CA GLY A 52 -13.51 -4.83 12.99
C GLY A 52 -13.83 -5.35 11.58
N GLU A 53 -15.14 -5.44 11.26
CA GLU A 53 -15.55 -6.09 10.00
C GLU A 53 -15.37 -5.23 8.76
N ASP A 54 -15.62 -3.92 8.86
CA ASP A 54 -15.65 -3.00 7.70
C ASP A 54 -14.72 -1.79 7.83
N GLY A 55 -13.74 -1.85 8.72
CA GLY A 55 -12.80 -0.75 8.92
C GLY A 55 -11.91 -0.51 7.69
N GLN A 56 -11.45 0.72 7.52
CA GLN A 56 -10.50 1.07 6.45
C GLN A 56 -9.24 0.19 6.50
N PHE A 57 -8.80 -0.20 7.70
CA PHE A 57 -7.67 -1.08 7.89
C PHE A 57 -7.93 -2.47 7.29
N VAL A 58 -9.07 -3.08 7.61
CA VAL A 58 -9.44 -4.41 7.10
C VAL A 58 -9.54 -4.39 5.57
N ARG A 59 -10.15 -3.36 4.99
CA ARG A 59 -10.19 -3.20 3.53
C ARG A 59 -8.82 -3.04 2.90
N ALA A 60 -7.90 -2.32 3.56
CA ALA A 60 -6.53 -2.19 3.09
C ALA A 60 -5.76 -3.52 3.18
N VAL A 61 -5.93 -4.27 4.27
CA VAL A 61 -5.34 -5.61 4.42
C VAL A 61 -5.92 -6.58 3.38
N GLN A 62 -7.23 -6.53 3.13
CA GLN A 62 -7.87 -7.30 2.06
C GLN A 62 -7.32 -6.95 0.67
N ASN A 63 -7.14 -5.66 0.38
CA ASN A 63 -6.50 -5.25 -0.87
C ASN A 63 -5.05 -5.72 -0.94
N GLY A 64 -4.31 -5.68 0.18
CA GLY A 64 -2.98 -6.26 0.28
C GLY A 64 -2.97 -7.77 -0.02
N TYR A 65 -3.94 -8.53 0.50
CA TYR A 65 -4.14 -9.92 0.16
C TYR A 65 -4.35 -10.12 -1.34
N ASN A 66 -5.26 -9.36 -1.94
CA ASN A 66 -5.54 -9.43 -3.36
C ASN A 66 -4.29 -9.08 -4.20
N LEU A 67 -3.53 -8.07 -3.78
CA LEU A 67 -2.27 -7.69 -4.45
C LEU A 67 -1.22 -8.80 -4.37
N VAL A 68 -1.09 -9.48 -3.24
CA VAL A 68 -0.08 -10.53 -3.04
C VAL A 68 -0.44 -11.79 -3.83
N PHE A 69 -1.69 -12.25 -3.76
CA PHE A 69 -2.11 -13.51 -4.37
C PHE A 69 -2.57 -13.38 -5.82
N PHE A 70 -3.03 -12.19 -6.22
CA PHE A 70 -3.60 -11.92 -7.54
C PHE A 70 -2.97 -10.67 -8.17
N THR A 71 -1.64 -10.54 -8.08
CA THR A 71 -0.87 -9.36 -8.47
C THR A 71 -1.18 -8.90 -9.89
N GLY A 72 -1.22 -9.83 -10.86
CA GLY A 72 -1.51 -9.53 -12.26
C GLY A 72 -2.90 -8.91 -12.49
N LYS A 73 -3.87 -9.19 -11.60
CA LYS A 73 -5.22 -8.62 -11.67
C LYS A 73 -5.30 -7.24 -10.99
N TYR A 74 -4.72 -7.11 -9.79
CA TYR A 74 -4.89 -5.91 -8.95
C TYR A 74 -3.79 -4.85 -9.14
N ALA A 75 -2.64 -5.26 -9.66
CA ALA A 75 -1.51 -4.39 -9.97
C ALA A 75 -1.11 -4.48 -11.45
N SER A 76 -2.04 -4.76 -12.37
CA SER A 76 -1.79 -4.97 -13.80
C SER A 76 -1.02 -3.81 -14.46
N ARG A 77 -1.20 -2.57 -13.99
CA ARG A 77 -0.47 -1.41 -14.49
C ARG A 77 1.02 -1.40 -14.10
N PHE A 78 1.40 -2.20 -13.12
CA PHE A 78 2.77 -2.30 -12.61
C PHE A 78 3.44 -3.62 -12.97
N THR A 79 2.75 -4.51 -13.69
CA THR A 79 3.27 -5.82 -14.08
C THR A 79 3.19 -5.99 -15.59
N ARG A 80 4.23 -6.50 -16.22
CA ARG A 80 4.21 -6.84 -17.65
C ARG A 80 3.98 -8.33 -17.89
N ARG A 81 4.26 -9.16 -16.88
CA ARG A 81 4.08 -10.61 -16.97
C ARG A 81 2.65 -10.99 -16.64
N THR A 82 1.75 -10.70 -17.58
CA THR A 82 0.30 -10.98 -17.47
C THR A 82 -0.16 -12.14 -18.34
N SER A 83 0.75 -12.96 -18.88
CA SER A 83 0.31 -14.13 -19.63
C SER A 83 -0.44 -15.09 -18.71
N ALA A 84 -1.54 -15.66 -19.21
CA ALA A 84 -2.37 -16.61 -18.47
C ALA A 84 -1.58 -17.83 -17.94
N ASP A 85 -0.44 -18.12 -18.57
CA ASP A 85 0.42 -19.26 -18.26
C ASP A 85 1.56 -18.94 -17.28
N SER A 86 1.80 -17.67 -16.96
CA SER A 86 2.79 -17.25 -15.97
C SER A 86 2.18 -16.32 -14.94
N VAL A 87 1.38 -16.87 -14.04
CA VAL A 87 0.78 -16.13 -12.92
C VAL A 87 1.87 -15.82 -11.91
N ASN A 88 2.77 -14.91 -12.25
CA ASN A 88 3.73 -14.40 -11.30
C ASN A 88 3.00 -13.43 -10.38
N SER A 89 2.54 -13.93 -9.26
CA SER A 89 2.09 -13.14 -8.13
C SER A 89 3.23 -13.00 -7.11
N CYS A 90 3.11 -12.08 -6.18
CA CYS A 90 4.05 -12.03 -5.05
C CYS A 90 4.08 -13.36 -4.30
N ALA A 91 2.93 -14.03 -4.19
CA ALA A 91 2.80 -15.35 -3.55
C ALA A 91 3.47 -16.50 -4.33
N SER A 92 3.90 -16.28 -5.58
CA SER A 92 4.67 -17.29 -6.32
C SER A 92 6.09 -17.46 -5.77
N CYS A 93 6.62 -16.46 -5.08
CA CYS A 93 7.98 -16.45 -4.54
C CYS A 93 8.03 -16.28 -3.02
N HIS A 94 6.99 -15.74 -2.42
CA HIS A 94 6.95 -15.38 -0.99
C HIS A 94 5.71 -15.95 -0.33
N THR A 95 5.86 -16.47 0.89
CA THR A 95 4.72 -16.66 1.78
C THR A 95 4.34 -15.32 2.44
N VAL A 96 3.18 -15.24 3.04
CA VAL A 96 2.77 -14.03 3.77
C VAL A 96 3.59 -13.86 5.05
N GLU A 97 4.06 -14.96 5.63
CA GLU A 97 4.97 -14.96 6.75
C GLU A 97 6.34 -14.39 6.36
N ASP A 98 6.87 -14.73 5.17
CA ASP A 98 8.11 -14.12 4.66
C ASP A 98 7.98 -12.60 4.52
N LEU A 99 6.81 -12.13 4.07
CA LEU A 99 6.53 -10.70 4.03
C LEU A 99 6.49 -10.08 5.43
N ALA A 100 5.91 -10.78 6.41
CA ALA A 100 5.87 -10.33 7.80
C ALA A 100 7.27 -10.27 8.42
N TYR A 101 8.11 -11.28 8.22
CA TYR A 101 9.52 -11.27 8.65
C TYR A 101 10.31 -10.15 7.96
N SER A 102 10.09 -9.95 6.66
CA SER A 102 10.71 -8.86 5.92
C SER A 102 10.29 -7.49 6.45
N PHE A 103 9.02 -7.34 6.82
CA PHE A 103 8.48 -6.11 7.38
C PHE A 103 9.14 -5.75 8.72
N VAL A 104 9.22 -6.68 9.69
CA VAL A 104 9.82 -6.40 11.00
C VAL A 104 11.34 -6.26 10.96
N ASN A 105 11.96 -6.73 9.89
CA ASN A 105 13.39 -6.62 9.65
C ASN A 105 13.76 -5.56 8.59
N SER A 106 12.79 -4.76 8.15
CA SER A 106 13.02 -3.64 7.24
C SER A 106 13.85 -2.53 7.91
N ASP A 107 14.30 -1.57 7.12
CA ASP A 107 15.18 -0.46 7.54
C ASP A 107 16.58 -0.87 8.01
N ARG A 108 16.97 -2.12 7.76
CA ARG A 108 18.35 -2.58 7.96
C ARG A 108 19.22 -2.17 6.78
N PHE A 109 20.52 -2.04 7.08
CA PHE A 109 21.52 -1.78 6.04
C PHE A 109 21.65 -2.98 5.11
N ASP A 110 21.39 -2.77 3.82
CA ASP A 110 21.62 -3.75 2.77
C ASP A 110 23.02 -3.50 2.17
N ALA A 111 23.95 -4.41 2.43
CA ALA A 111 25.32 -4.29 1.95
C ALA A 111 25.42 -4.30 0.42
N LYS A 112 24.50 -4.99 -0.29
CA LYS A 112 24.49 -5.01 -1.76
C LYS A 112 24.00 -3.69 -2.34
N ALA A 113 23.06 -3.04 -1.65
CA ALA A 113 22.53 -1.74 -2.07
C ALA A 113 23.36 -0.58 -1.53
N GLY A 114 24.24 -0.80 -0.55
CA GLY A 114 24.99 0.23 0.12
C GLY A 114 24.13 1.23 0.92
N GLN A 115 22.88 0.86 1.23
CA GLN A 115 21.93 1.75 1.90
C GLN A 115 20.93 0.98 2.76
N ARG A 116 20.19 1.70 3.61
CA ARG A 116 19.02 1.14 4.29
C ARG A 116 17.87 1.03 3.30
N LEU A 117 17.18 -0.09 3.34
CA LEU A 117 15.99 -0.34 2.51
C LEU A 117 14.77 -0.46 3.40
N SER A 118 13.78 0.39 3.15
CA SER A 118 12.46 0.23 3.73
C SER A 118 11.75 -1.01 3.16
N PHE A 119 10.72 -1.47 3.85
CA PHE A 119 9.88 -2.54 3.33
C PHE A 119 9.25 -2.15 1.98
N GLU A 120 8.82 -0.91 1.86
CA GLU A 120 8.25 -0.35 0.63
C GLU A 120 9.25 -0.39 -0.52
N ASP A 121 10.53 -0.07 -0.27
CA ASP A 121 11.57 -0.15 -1.30
C ASP A 121 11.83 -1.59 -1.75
N GLN A 122 11.75 -2.55 -0.84
CA GLN A 122 11.85 -3.97 -1.17
C GLN A 122 10.69 -4.41 -2.08
N VAL A 123 9.42 -4.04 -1.72
CA VAL A 123 8.24 -4.32 -2.54
C VAL A 123 8.38 -3.69 -3.93
N ARG A 124 8.81 -2.43 -4.01
CA ARG A 124 9.01 -1.71 -5.28
C ARG A 124 10.06 -2.38 -6.17
N ARG A 125 11.14 -2.88 -5.58
CA ARG A 125 12.17 -3.64 -6.31
C ARG A 125 11.60 -4.93 -6.89
N CYS A 126 10.71 -5.63 -6.18
CA CYS A 126 10.05 -6.83 -6.71
C CYS A 126 9.21 -6.52 -7.94
N TYR A 127 8.51 -5.39 -7.99
CA TYR A 127 7.78 -4.97 -9.21
C TYR A 127 8.73 -4.81 -10.41
N ALA A 128 9.89 -4.19 -10.22
CA ALA A 128 10.85 -4.00 -11.29
C ALA A 128 11.57 -5.30 -11.68
N ALA A 129 12.13 -6.01 -10.71
CA ALA A 129 13.05 -7.11 -10.96
C ALA A 129 12.34 -8.44 -11.24
N SER A 130 11.24 -8.73 -10.52
CA SER A 130 10.57 -10.04 -10.57
C SER A 130 9.35 -10.04 -11.47
N LEU A 131 8.64 -8.91 -11.57
CA LEU A 131 7.41 -8.79 -12.35
C LEU A 131 7.62 -8.03 -13.67
N ASP A 132 8.87 -7.67 -13.98
CA ASP A 132 9.26 -6.94 -15.19
C ASP A 132 8.37 -5.72 -15.46
N GLY A 133 8.04 -5.01 -14.40
CA GLY A 133 7.01 -4.00 -14.39
C GLY A 133 7.51 -2.57 -14.16
N VAL A 134 6.55 -1.68 -14.03
CA VAL A 134 6.79 -0.28 -13.66
C VAL A 134 6.81 -0.15 -12.15
N VAL A 135 7.78 0.59 -11.61
CA VAL A 135 7.91 0.78 -10.16
C VAL A 135 6.82 1.72 -9.64
N PRO A 136 5.93 1.25 -8.75
CA PRO A 136 4.94 2.12 -8.12
C PRO A 136 5.60 3.11 -7.16
N THR A 137 4.90 4.18 -6.79
CA THR A 137 5.34 5.07 -5.69
C THR A 137 5.13 4.38 -4.35
N VAL A 138 5.83 4.84 -3.30
CA VAL A 138 5.66 4.32 -1.93
C VAL A 138 4.25 4.55 -1.37
N TYR A 139 3.54 5.55 -1.89
CA TYR A 139 2.17 5.90 -1.47
C TYR A 139 1.09 5.15 -2.27
N ASP A 140 1.48 4.43 -3.32
CA ASP A 140 0.52 3.68 -4.12
C ASP A 140 -0.08 2.54 -3.29
N PRO A 141 -1.39 2.28 -3.38
CA PRO A 141 -2.02 1.12 -2.76
C PRO A 141 -1.32 -0.20 -3.05
N ALA A 142 -0.71 -0.34 -4.24
CA ALA A 142 0.06 -1.52 -4.62
C ALA A 142 1.32 -1.75 -3.76
N VAL A 143 1.73 -0.77 -2.98
CA VAL A 143 2.86 -0.88 -2.02
C VAL A 143 2.33 -0.78 -0.59
N ARG A 144 1.55 0.27 -0.31
CA ARG A 144 1.03 0.57 1.02
C ARG A 144 0.20 -0.58 1.60
N ASP A 145 -0.69 -1.16 0.80
CA ASP A 145 -1.62 -2.17 1.29
C ASP A 145 -0.93 -3.54 1.48
N ILE A 146 0.11 -3.85 0.71
CA ILE A 146 1.01 -4.99 0.98
C ILE A 146 1.73 -4.80 2.33
N ARG A 147 2.19 -3.59 2.63
CA ARG A 147 2.80 -3.28 3.94
C ARG A 147 1.81 -3.48 5.08
N LEU A 148 0.56 -3.04 4.92
CA LEU A 148 -0.47 -3.22 5.94
C LEU A 148 -0.81 -4.70 6.15
N LEU A 149 -0.85 -5.51 5.09
CA LEU A 149 -0.98 -6.96 5.18
C LEU A 149 0.19 -7.57 5.97
N ALA A 150 1.43 -7.26 5.59
CA ALA A 150 2.62 -7.78 6.26
C ALA A 150 2.65 -7.41 7.76
N ARG A 151 2.26 -6.17 8.09
CA ARG A 151 2.11 -5.71 9.47
C ARG A 151 1.05 -6.49 10.25
N ALA A 152 -0.11 -6.76 9.64
CA ALA A 152 -1.18 -7.50 10.29
C ALA A 152 -0.76 -8.95 10.60
N VAL A 153 -0.09 -9.60 9.65
CA VAL A 153 0.46 -10.95 9.84
C VAL A 153 1.56 -10.95 10.89
N ALA A 154 2.49 -9.98 10.86
CA ALA A 154 3.55 -9.84 11.87
C ALA A 154 2.97 -9.67 13.28
N HIS A 155 1.91 -8.88 13.43
CA HIS A 155 1.21 -8.71 14.70
C HIS A 155 0.59 -10.02 15.18
N HIS A 156 -0.08 -10.77 14.32
CA HIS A 156 -0.66 -12.07 14.66
C HIS A 156 0.42 -13.07 15.11
N LEU A 157 1.54 -13.11 14.40
CA LEU A 157 2.67 -13.97 14.71
C LEU A 157 3.52 -13.47 15.88
N GLN A 158 3.18 -12.32 16.47
CA GLN A 158 3.93 -11.68 17.57
C GLN A 158 5.41 -11.44 17.24
N LEU A 159 5.71 -11.13 15.96
CA LEU A 159 7.07 -10.88 15.52
C LEU A 159 7.56 -9.52 16.00
N GLY A 160 8.74 -9.51 16.64
CA GLY A 160 9.48 -8.31 16.99
C GLY A 160 10.62 -8.02 16.01
N GLU A 161 11.27 -6.87 16.18
CA GLU A 161 12.48 -6.53 15.45
C GLU A 161 13.57 -7.60 15.68
N GLY A 162 14.18 -8.05 14.61
CA GLY A 162 15.20 -9.10 14.69
C GLY A 162 14.67 -10.54 14.69
N ALA A 163 13.35 -10.73 14.59
CA ALA A 163 12.77 -12.06 14.47
C ALA A 163 13.37 -12.82 13.28
N VAL A 164 13.78 -14.04 13.51
CA VAL A 164 14.32 -14.95 12.49
C VAL A 164 13.36 -16.12 12.34
N ARG A 165 13.04 -16.48 11.09
CA ARG A 165 12.24 -17.67 10.83
C ARG A 165 13.01 -18.90 11.30
N GLY A 166 12.41 -19.70 12.20
CA GLY A 166 12.95 -20.99 12.58
C GLY A 166 13.13 -21.86 11.34
N LYS A 167 14.28 -22.52 11.21
CA LYS A 167 14.44 -23.59 10.22
C LYS A 167 13.71 -24.80 10.82
N GLU A 168 12.51 -25.09 10.31
CA GLU A 168 11.87 -26.38 10.49
C GLU A 168 12.54 -27.40 9.61
#